data_ea9cbce47489badba21db742d4751b91
#
_entry.id   ea9cbce47489badba21db742d4751b91
#
_cell.length_a   1.000
_cell.length_b   1.000
_cell.length_c   1.000
_cell.angle_alpha   90.00
_cell.angle_beta   90.00
_cell.angle_gamma   90.00
#
_symmetry.space_group_name_H-M   'P 1'
#
loop_
_entity.id
_entity.type
_entity.pdbx_description
1 polymer ?
#
loop_
_entity_poly.entity_id
_entity_poly.type
_entity_poly.pdbx_seq_one_letter_code
_entity_poly.pdbx_strand_id
1 'polypeptide(L)'
;LGFKDLSYKQTRFDINGNLTYRLSRTFNTRVSLAYIMLHSTDDRGSNEGRQFESTTNIFEPALIFEYFFIKNKYESSYLFMKGKGLWALLSSLDFYAFAGIGGAAYSVNGNDALEGRDLTSSGFSPVIPGGIGATLIYTPNINFGVELGGRYAFTDYLDGYTSQYSEHNDVYYLLNFTVTYKLKTGPKG
;
A
#
# COMPACT_ATOMS: atom_id res chain seq x y z
N LEU A 1 -1.43 16.25 10.08
CA LEU A 1 -2.53 15.26 10.19
C LEU A 1 -2.64 14.82 11.64
N GLY A 2 -3.68 15.28 12.36
CA GLY A 2 -3.98 14.85 13.72
C GLY A 2 -4.76 13.53 13.73
N PHE A 3 -4.64 12.73 14.80
CA PHE A 3 -5.43 11.50 14.98
C PHE A 3 -6.96 11.71 14.92
N LYS A 4 -7.44 12.96 14.95
CA LYS A 4 -8.86 13.31 14.84
C LYS A 4 -9.37 13.34 13.39
N ASP A 5 -8.47 13.37 12.42
CA ASP A 5 -8.81 13.45 10.98
C ASP A 5 -8.92 12.07 10.30
N LEU A 6 -8.65 10.99 11.06
CA LEU A 6 -8.86 9.62 10.59
C LEU A 6 -10.37 9.28 10.60
N SER A 7 -11.06 9.66 9.54
CA SER A 7 -12.45 9.25 9.34
C SER A 7 -12.52 7.98 8.49
N TYR A 8 -13.15 6.92 9.01
CA TYR A 8 -13.43 5.69 8.25
C TYR A 8 -14.36 5.91 7.03
N LYS A 9 -14.95 7.11 6.90
CA LYS A 9 -15.75 7.51 5.73
C LYS A 9 -14.90 7.93 4.52
N GLN A 10 -13.62 8.18 4.71
CA GLN A 10 -12.66 8.39 3.63
C GLN A 10 -12.06 7.04 3.24
N THR A 11 -12.88 6.15 2.72
CA THR A 11 -12.44 4.81 2.33
C THR A 11 -11.52 4.93 1.13
N ARG A 12 -10.26 4.64 1.35
CA ARG A 12 -9.25 4.50 0.30
C ARG A 12 -9.30 3.05 -0.15
N PHE A 13 -9.64 2.87 -1.40
CA PHE A 13 -9.63 1.54 -2.01
C PHE A 13 -8.37 1.41 -2.85
N ASP A 14 -7.61 0.35 -2.64
CA ASP A 14 -6.52 -0.02 -3.53
C ASP A 14 -6.62 -1.48 -3.95
N ILE A 15 -6.18 -1.71 -5.16
CA ILE A 15 -5.98 -3.06 -5.71
C ILE A 15 -4.58 -3.15 -6.25
N ASN A 16 -3.84 -4.18 -5.87
CA ASN A 16 -2.49 -4.34 -6.36
C ASN A 16 -2.20 -5.76 -6.85
N GLY A 17 -1.44 -5.83 -7.94
CA GLY A 17 -0.88 -7.05 -8.49
C GLY A 17 0.62 -7.10 -8.23
N ASN A 18 1.11 -8.23 -7.71
CA ASN A 18 2.50 -8.37 -7.32
C ASN A 18 3.15 -9.59 -7.94
N LEU A 19 4.37 -9.42 -8.45
CA LEU A 19 5.24 -10.52 -8.85
C LEU A 19 6.48 -10.51 -7.95
N THR A 20 6.59 -11.51 -7.06
CA THR A 20 7.68 -11.60 -6.08
C THR A 20 8.69 -12.67 -6.50
N TYR A 21 9.95 -12.31 -6.48
CA TYR A 21 11.08 -13.19 -6.71
C TYR A 21 11.92 -13.34 -5.44
N ARG A 22 12.18 -14.55 -4.99
CA ARG A 22 12.97 -14.85 -3.81
C ARG A 22 14.47 -14.79 -4.15
N LEU A 23 15.16 -13.79 -3.63
CA LEU A 23 16.62 -13.62 -3.81
C LEU A 23 17.40 -14.51 -2.85
N SER A 24 16.94 -14.58 -1.59
CA SER A 24 17.55 -15.41 -0.56
C SER A 24 16.50 -15.92 0.43
N ARG A 25 16.93 -16.55 1.51
CA ARG A 25 15.99 -16.95 2.57
C ARG A 25 15.28 -15.78 3.24
N THR A 26 15.98 -14.65 3.39
CA THR A 26 15.52 -13.48 4.14
C THR A 26 15.22 -12.28 3.25
N PHE A 27 15.56 -12.33 1.95
CA PHE A 27 15.37 -11.25 1.01
C PHE A 27 14.54 -11.67 -0.18
N ASN A 28 13.52 -10.90 -0.48
CA ASN A 28 12.76 -10.97 -1.73
C ASN A 28 12.85 -9.63 -2.47
N THR A 29 12.60 -9.68 -3.76
CA THR A 29 12.26 -8.51 -4.57
C THR A 29 10.88 -8.69 -5.17
N ARG A 30 10.14 -7.60 -5.29
CA ARG A 30 8.76 -7.60 -5.78
C ARG A 30 8.56 -6.46 -6.76
N VAL A 31 8.03 -6.77 -7.93
CA VAL A 31 7.44 -5.78 -8.83
C VAL A 31 5.97 -5.66 -8.47
N SER A 32 5.53 -4.46 -8.18
CA SER A 32 4.16 -4.12 -7.77
C SER A 32 3.53 -3.18 -8.79
N LEU A 33 2.27 -3.41 -9.11
CA LEU A 33 1.42 -2.52 -9.87
C LEU A 33 0.18 -2.25 -9.03
N ALA A 34 0.06 -1.04 -8.49
CA ALA A 34 -1.09 -0.65 -7.68
C ALA A 34 -1.98 0.34 -8.42
N TYR A 35 -3.29 0.18 -8.22
CA TYR A 35 -4.30 1.16 -8.59
C TYR A 35 -5.02 1.61 -7.34
N ILE A 36 -4.94 2.91 -7.06
CA ILE A 36 -5.38 3.50 -5.81
C ILE A 36 -6.39 4.59 -6.12
N MET A 37 -7.53 4.58 -5.43
CA MET A 37 -8.53 5.64 -5.48
C MET A 37 -8.52 6.38 -4.15
N LEU A 38 -8.15 7.66 -4.19
CA LEU A 38 -8.23 8.56 -3.04
C LEU A 38 -9.45 9.45 -3.22
N HIS A 39 -10.29 9.53 -2.18
CA HIS A 39 -11.39 10.45 -2.12
C HIS A 39 -11.14 11.45 -0.99
N SER A 40 -11.19 12.74 -1.28
CA SER A 40 -11.01 13.82 -0.32
C SER A 40 -12.25 14.70 -0.33
N THR A 41 -12.73 15.07 0.87
CA THR A 41 -13.87 15.97 1.06
C THR A 41 -13.59 16.92 2.21
N ASP A 42 -13.95 18.19 2.03
CA ASP A 42 -13.81 19.26 3.04
C ASP A 42 -15.04 19.37 3.98
N ASP A 43 -15.92 18.37 4.00
CA ASP A 43 -17.16 18.39 4.79
C ASP A 43 -16.93 18.50 6.31
N ARG A 44 -15.69 18.40 6.80
CA ARG A 44 -15.35 18.47 8.23
C ARG A 44 -13.96 19.06 8.43
N GLY A 45 -13.89 20.06 9.30
CA GLY A 45 -12.62 20.68 9.70
C GLY A 45 -12.68 22.20 9.67
N SER A 46 -11.54 22.86 9.76
CA SER A 46 -11.42 24.33 9.74
C SER A 46 -11.86 24.98 8.42
N ASN A 47 -12.25 24.18 7.42
CA ASN A 47 -12.62 24.62 6.06
C ASN A 47 -14.08 24.31 5.68
N GLU A 48 -14.96 24.14 6.66
CA GLU A 48 -16.41 23.82 6.50
C GLU A 48 -17.22 24.78 5.59
N GLY A 49 -16.65 25.62 4.81
CA GLY A 49 -17.37 26.53 3.90
C GLY A 49 -17.02 26.36 2.43
N ARG A 50 -16.07 25.49 2.09
CA ARG A 50 -15.52 25.41 0.72
C ARG A 50 -16.20 24.36 -0.16
N GLN A 51 -16.82 23.32 0.43
CA GLN A 51 -17.50 22.21 -0.25
C GLN A 51 -16.67 21.59 -1.39
N PHE A 52 -15.35 21.50 -1.21
CA PHE A 52 -14.47 20.86 -2.18
C PHE A 52 -14.54 19.35 -2.03
N GLU A 53 -14.73 18.69 -3.15
CA GLU A 53 -14.72 17.23 -3.25
C GLU A 53 -13.84 16.85 -4.43
N SER A 54 -12.86 15.99 -4.18
CA SER A 54 -11.95 15.50 -5.20
C SER A 54 -11.80 13.98 -5.13
N THR A 55 -11.66 13.37 -6.30
CA THR A 55 -11.29 11.97 -6.42
C THR A 55 -10.03 11.88 -7.25
N THR A 56 -8.97 11.33 -6.65
CA THR A 56 -7.69 11.12 -7.32
C THR A 56 -7.50 9.65 -7.60
N ASN A 57 -7.31 9.33 -8.86
CA ASN A 57 -6.94 8.00 -9.32
C ASN A 57 -5.43 7.93 -9.52
N ILE A 58 -4.77 6.94 -8.91
CA ILE A 58 -3.32 6.79 -8.96
C ILE A 58 -2.99 5.41 -9.51
N PHE A 59 -2.12 5.36 -10.52
CA PHE A 59 -1.49 4.15 -11.00
C PHE A 59 -0.02 4.16 -10.58
N GLU A 60 0.38 3.18 -9.75
CA GLU A 60 1.70 3.14 -9.10
C GLU A 60 2.44 1.84 -9.45
N PRO A 61 3.31 1.83 -10.48
CA PRO A 61 4.34 0.81 -10.63
C PRO A 61 5.47 1.04 -9.62
N ALA A 62 5.92 -0.04 -8.96
CA ALA A 62 7.02 0.03 -7.99
C ALA A 62 7.88 -1.22 -7.99
N LEU A 63 9.18 -1.05 -7.69
CA LEU A 63 10.12 -2.10 -7.36
C LEU A 63 10.38 -2.05 -5.86
N ILE A 64 10.07 -3.14 -5.18
CA ILE A 64 10.08 -3.24 -3.72
C ILE A 64 11.04 -4.34 -3.31
N PHE A 65 11.83 -4.08 -2.25
CA PHE A 65 12.68 -5.05 -1.57
C PHE A 65 12.08 -5.37 -0.22
N GLU A 66 12.01 -6.66 0.12
CA GLU A 66 11.46 -7.17 1.36
C GLU A 66 12.57 -7.85 2.17
N TYR A 67 12.66 -7.48 3.44
CA TYR A 67 13.57 -8.10 4.39
C TYR A 67 12.77 -8.80 5.50
N PHE A 68 12.87 -10.12 5.56
CA PHE A 68 12.22 -10.94 6.57
C PHE A 68 13.10 -11.03 7.82
N PHE A 69 12.72 -10.29 8.86
CA PHE A 69 13.43 -10.30 10.14
C PHE A 69 12.94 -11.43 11.07
N ILE A 70 11.70 -11.91 10.88
CA ILE A 70 11.19 -13.15 11.48
C ILE A 70 10.71 -14.03 10.36
N LYS A 71 11.34 -15.16 10.18
CA LYS A 71 10.97 -16.14 9.16
C LYS A 71 10.87 -17.54 9.74
N ASN A 72 9.76 -18.20 9.47
CA ASN A 72 9.54 -19.58 9.85
C ASN A 72 10.63 -20.49 9.25
N LYS A 73 11.41 -21.12 10.12
CA LYS A 73 12.57 -21.94 9.72
C LYS A 73 12.17 -23.12 8.83
N TYR A 74 11.02 -23.70 9.08
CA TYR A 74 10.56 -24.92 8.42
C TYR A 74 9.50 -24.67 7.36
N GLU A 75 9.14 -23.39 7.10
CA GLU A 75 8.03 -23.01 6.21
C GLU A 75 6.76 -23.81 6.52
N SER A 76 6.52 -24.03 7.82
CA SER A 76 5.41 -24.85 8.30
C SER A 76 4.07 -24.25 7.92
N SER A 77 3.29 -25.02 7.21
CA SER A 77 1.96 -24.61 6.78
C SER A 77 0.95 -24.74 7.92
N TYR A 78 0.24 -23.67 8.22
CA TYR A 78 -0.78 -23.62 9.29
C TYR A 78 -1.84 -24.74 9.15
N LEU A 79 -2.26 -25.02 7.92
CA LEU A 79 -3.30 -26.02 7.64
C LEU A 79 -2.89 -27.43 8.06
N PHE A 80 -1.60 -27.76 7.94
CA PHE A 80 -1.06 -29.10 8.20
C PHE A 80 -0.47 -29.26 9.60
N MET A 81 -0.43 -28.21 10.42
CA MET A 81 0.04 -28.30 11.80
C MET A 81 -0.96 -29.06 12.68
N LYS A 82 -0.44 -29.93 13.53
CA LYS A 82 -1.21 -30.59 14.59
C LYS A 82 -1.47 -29.58 15.71
N GLY A 83 -2.74 -29.47 16.16
CA GLY A 83 -3.11 -28.55 17.22
C GLY A 83 -3.18 -27.09 16.75
N LYS A 84 -4.28 -26.71 16.11
CA LYS A 84 -4.51 -25.35 15.55
C LYS A 84 -4.74 -24.31 16.65
N GLY A 85 -3.76 -24.12 17.52
CA GLY A 85 -3.81 -23.12 18.57
C GLY A 85 -3.02 -21.85 18.18
N LEU A 86 -2.97 -20.90 19.10
CA LEU A 86 -2.24 -19.64 18.94
C LEU A 86 -0.76 -19.86 18.59
N TRP A 87 -0.12 -20.87 19.18
CA TRP A 87 1.27 -21.22 18.87
C TRP A 87 1.48 -21.70 17.44
N ALA A 88 0.55 -22.48 16.90
CA ALA A 88 0.61 -22.91 15.51
C ALA A 88 0.49 -21.71 14.56
N LEU A 89 -0.41 -20.78 14.87
CA LEU A 89 -0.56 -19.53 14.12
C LEU A 89 0.73 -18.71 14.13
N LEU A 90 1.27 -18.42 15.32
CA LEU A 90 2.50 -17.64 15.47
C LEU A 90 3.71 -18.30 14.78
N SER A 91 3.79 -19.64 14.84
CA SER A 91 4.86 -20.40 14.19
C SER A 91 4.75 -20.44 12.66
N SER A 92 3.60 -20.08 12.10
CA SER A 92 3.34 -20.00 10.67
C SER A 92 3.41 -18.58 10.12
N LEU A 93 3.70 -17.58 10.98
CA LEU A 93 3.82 -16.19 10.58
C LEU A 93 5.27 -15.84 10.26
N ASP A 94 5.44 -15.18 9.13
CA ASP A 94 6.66 -14.49 8.75
C ASP A 94 6.44 -12.98 8.87
N PHE A 95 7.40 -12.24 9.41
CA PHE A 95 7.34 -10.78 9.51
C PHE A 95 8.47 -10.17 8.69
N TYR A 96 8.16 -9.11 7.98
CA TYR A 96 9.12 -8.42 7.12
C TYR A 96 8.92 -6.90 7.13
N ALA A 97 10.00 -6.21 6.82
CA ALA A 97 9.97 -4.81 6.44
C ALA A 97 10.19 -4.71 4.93
N PHE A 98 9.65 -3.69 4.32
CA PHE A 98 9.85 -3.45 2.91
C PHE A 98 10.13 -1.98 2.62
N ALA A 99 10.90 -1.75 1.58
CA ALA A 99 11.15 -0.43 1.02
C ALA A 99 11.36 -0.56 -0.48
N GLY A 100 11.08 0.50 -1.22
CA GLY A 100 11.19 0.45 -2.67
C GLY A 100 11.26 1.83 -3.32
N ILE A 101 11.23 1.80 -4.64
CA ILE A 101 11.13 2.97 -5.50
C ILE A 101 10.03 2.72 -6.52
N GLY A 102 9.30 3.75 -6.85
CA GLY A 102 8.21 3.67 -7.82
C GLY A 102 7.88 5.03 -8.44
N GLY A 103 6.81 5.04 -9.19
CA GLY A 103 6.26 6.26 -9.75
C GLY A 103 4.75 6.21 -9.67
N ALA A 104 4.12 7.33 -9.35
CA ALA A 104 2.69 7.51 -9.32
C ALA A 104 2.24 8.39 -10.49
N ALA A 105 1.51 7.81 -11.42
CA ALA A 105 0.77 8.57 -12.41
C ALA A 105 -0.62 8.85 -11.83
N TYR A 106 -0.97 10.11 -11.65
CA TYR A 106 -2.22 10.50 -10.99
C TYR A 106 -3.09 11.38 -11.89
N SER A 107 -4.39 11.24 -11.70
CA SER A 107 -5.42 12.07 -12.33
C SER A 107 -6.41 12.51 -11.28
N VAL A 108 -6.54 13.80 -11.11
CA VAL A 108 -7.46 14.43 -10.14
C VAL A 108 -8.73 14.83 -10.88
N ASN A 109 -9.88 14.33 -10.40
CA ASN A 109 -11.20 14.77 -10.83
C ASN A 109 -11.85 15.54 -9.68
N GLY A 110 -12.09 16.82 -9.86
CA GLY A 110 -12.76 17.68 -8.90
C GLY A 110 -14.22 17.90 -9.21
N ASN A 111 -14.98 18.46 -8.26
CA ASN A 111 -16.32 18.98 -8.52
C ASN A 111 -16.24 20.34 -9.24
N ASP A 112 -17.38 20.85 -9.74
CA ASP A 112 -17.48 22.12 -10.49
C ASP A 112 -16.84 23.31 -9.75
N ALA A 113 -16.79 23.28 -8.40
CA ALA A 113 -16.17 24.31 -7.58
C ALA A 113 -14.63 24.29 -7.65
N LEU A 114 -14.03 23.14 -7.92
CA LEU A 114 -12.59 22.92 -8.13
C LEU A 114 -12.20 23.13 -9.59
N GLU A 115 -13.00 22.63 -10.54
CA GLU A 115 -12.74 22.80 -11.98
C GLU A 115 -12.79 24.25 -12.42
N GLY A 116 -13.68 25.07 -11.84
CA GLY A 116 -13.77 26.50 -12.12
C GLY A 116 -12.57 27.34 -11.66
N ARG A 117 -11.58 26.74 -10.97
CA ARG A 117 -10.38 27.41 -10.44
C ARG A 117 -9.06 26.90 -11.02
N ASP A 118 -9.09 26.02 -12.04
CA ASP A 118 -7.88 25.37 -12.60
C ASP A 118 -6.99 24.65 -11.56
N LEU A 119 -7.62 24.10 -10.51
CA LEU A 119 -6.90 23.44 -9.41
C LEU A 119 -6.74 21.93 -9.62
N THR A 120 -7.39 21.36 -10.63
CA THR A 120 -7.26 19.93 -11.00
C THR A 120 -6.05 19.74 -11.91
N SER A 121 -5.15 18.87 -11.53
CA SER A 121 -4.00 18.51 -12.37
C SER A 121 -3.81 17.01 -12.48
N SER A 122 -3.32 16.58 -13.62
CA SER A 122 -2.85 15.22 -13.83
C SER A 122 -1.33 15.28 -13.96
N GLY A 123 -0.64 14.29 -13.40
CA GLY A 123 0.81 14.32 -13.42
C GLY A 123 1.46 12.98 -13.09
N PHE A 124 2.77 13.02 -12.99
CA PHE A 124 3.60 11.92 -12.57
C PHE A 124 4.53 12.37 -11.45
N SER A 125 4.65 11.56 -10.42
CA SER A 125 5.57 11.80 -9.30
C SER A 125 6.35 10.54 -8.96
N PRO A 126 7.65 10.64 -8.70
CA PRO A 126 8.36 9.56 -8.03
C PRO A 126 7.78 9.30 -6.65
N VAL A 127 7.77 8.02 -6.21
CA VAL A 127 7.31 7.62 -4.88
C VAL A 127 8.30 6.66 -4.23
N ILE A 128 8.40 6.74 -2.92
CA ILE A 128 9.15 5.80 -2.09
C ILE A 128 8.16 5.04 -1.22
N PRO A 129 7.77 3.81 -1.60
CA PRO A 129 6.99 2.93 -0.76
C PRO A 129 7.85 2.35 0.36
N GLY A 130 7.29 2.20 1.56
CA GLY A 130 7.96 1.54 2.67
C GLY A 130 6.98 1.15 3.77
N GLY A 131 7.31 0.12 4.55
CA GLY A 131 6.44 -0.35 5.61
C GLY A 131 6.84 -1.68 6.20
N ILE A 132 5.88 -2.29 6.89
CA ILE A 132 6.02 -3.60 7.52
C ILE A 132 4.87 -4.50 7.09
N GLY A 133 5.12 -5.80 7.10
CA GLY A 133 4.11 -6.80 6.77
C GLY A 133 4.24 -8.07 7.59
N ALA A 134 3.15 -8.80 7.64
CA ALA A 134 3.10 -10.15 8.18
C ALA A 134 2.46 -11.08 7.15
N THR A 135 3.02 -12.27 7.00
CA THR A 135 2.51 -13.29 6.09
C THR A 135 2.28 -14.60 6.83
N LEU A 136 1.09 -15.14 6.70
CA LEU A 136 0.71 -16.46 7.19
C LEU A 136 0.92 -17.50 6.08
N ILE A 137 1.75 -18.49 6.33
CA ILE A 137 1.89 -19.66 5.45
C ILE A 137 0.69 -20.57 5.69
N TYR A 138 -0.37 -20.40 4.90
CA TYR A 138 -1.60 -21.16 5.07
C TYR A 138 -1.48 -22.57 4.51
N THR A 139 -1.01 -22.68 3.27
CA THR A 139 -0.65 -23.95 2.62
C THR A 139 0.77 -23.83 2.03
N PRO A 140 1.38 -24.92 1.54
CA PRO A 140 2.67 -24.82 0.85
C PRO A 140 2.67 -23.85 -0.35
N ASN A 141 1.52 -23.64 -0.96
CA ASN A 141 1.37 -22.83 -2.17
C ASN A 141 0.63 -21.50 -1.94
N ILE A 142 -0.09 -21.33 -0.83
CA ILE A 142 -0.91 -20.14 -0.59
C ILE A 142 -0.54 -19.50 0.74
N ASN A 143 -0.23 -18.22 0.70
CA ASN A 143 -0.01 -17.38 1.86
C ASN A 143 -1.06 -16.27 1.90
N PHE A 144 -1.48 -15.90 3.10
CA PHE A 144 -2.26 -14.70 3.37
C PHE A 144 -1.39 -13.68 4.09
N GLY A 145 -1.50 -12.42 3.74
CA GLY A 145 -0.69 -11.38 4.36
C GLY A 145 -1.48 -10.12 4.67
N VAL A 146 -0.88 -9.32 5.55
CA VAL A 146 -1.31 -7.97 5.89
C VAL A 146 -0.08 -7.07 5.83
N GLU A 147 -0.18 -5.95 5.14
CA GLU A 147 0.87 -4.93 5.04
C GLU A 147 0.34 -3.59 5.53
N LEU A 148 1.11 -2.92 6.38
CA LEU A 148 0.94 -1.51 6.70
C LEU A 148 2.09 -0.74 6.06
N GLY A 149 1.78 0.05 5.05
CA GLY A 149 2.76 0.80 4.27
C GLY A 149 2.47 2.27 4.18
N GLY A 150 3.53 3.09 4.13
CA GLY A 150 3.52 4.48 3.75
C GLY A 150 4.05 4.66 2.34
N ARG A 151 3.61 5.72 1.69
CA ARG A 151 4.10 6.19 0.39
C ARG A 151 4.51 7.64 0.55
N TYR A 152 5.78 7.92 0.33
CA TYR A 152 6.29 9.27 0.26
C TYR A 152 6.33 9.69 -1.22
N ALA A 153 5.49 10.63 -1.60
CA ALA A 153 5.43 11.16 -2.95
C ALA A 153 6.17 12.50 -3.03
N PHE A 154 6.93 12.69 -4.10
CA PHE A 154 7.65 13.94 -4.34
C PHE A 154 6.77 14.98 -5.04
N THR A 155 5.53 15.08 -4.63
CA THR A 155 4.54 16.05 -5.13
C THR A 155 3.61 16.46 -4.01
N ASP A 156 3.05 17.65 -4.11
CA ASP A 156 2.05 18.24 -3.22
C ASP A 156 0.65 18.28 -3.91
N TYR A 157 0.47 17.53 -5.02
CA TYR A 157 -0.75 17.57 -5.83
C TYR A 157 -1.66 16.35 -5.67
N LEU A 158 -1.26 15.36 -4.87
CA LEU A 158 -2.05 14.12 -4.73
C LEU A 158 -3.37 14.31 -4.00
N ASP A 159 -3.46 15.31 -3.11
CA ASP A 159 -4.70 15.66 -2.40
C ASP A 159 -5.67 16.50 -3.27
N GLY A 160 -5.28 16.79 -4.54
CA GLY A 160 -6.12 17.56 -5.48
C GLY A 160 -6.12 19.06 -5.25
N TYR A 161 -5.37 19.57 -4.29
CA TYR A 161 -5.32 20.98 -3.95
C TYR A 161 -3.97 21.37 -3.35
N THR A 162 -3.25 22.29 -3.99
CA THR A 162 -2.09 22.98 -3.40
C THR A 162 -2.52 24.25 -2.72
N SER A 163 -2.28 24.35 -1.43
CA SER A 163 -2.38 25.63 -0.73
C SER A 163 -1.10 26.44 -0.94
N GLN A 164 -1.19 27.75 -1.10
CA GLN A 164 -0.03 28.66 -1.23
C GLN A 164 0.96 28.60 -0.04
N TYR A 165 0.65 27.82 0.98
CA TYR A 165 1.41 27.67 2.23
C TYR A 165 1.88 26.23 2.46
N SER A 166 1.65 25.29 1.54
CA SER A 166 2.10 23.91 1.65
C SER A 166 3.42 23.75 0.89
N GLU A 167 4.52 23.62 1.63
CA GLU A 167 5.85 23.28 1.09
C GLU A 167 6.25 21.82 1.37
N HIS A 168 5.25 20.93 1.69
CA HIS A 168 5.54 19.59 2.15
C HIS A 168 5.03 18.55 1.15
N ASN A 169 5.87 17.57 0.88
CA ASN A 169 5.54 16.41 0.04
C ASN A 169 4.45 15.54 0.68
N ASP A 170 3.60 14.96 -0.15
CA ASP A 170 2.48 14.13 0.30
C ASP A 170 2.93 12.79 0.84
N VAL A 171 2.34 12.40 1.97
CA VAL A 171 2.50 11.07 2.55
C VAL A 171 1.12 10.44 2.72
N TYR A 172 0.94 9.25 2.17
CA TYR A 172 -0.28 8.47 2.37
C TYR A 172 0.02 7.08 2.88
N TYR A 173 -0.92 6.53 3.65
CA TYR A 173 -0.79 5.22 4.28
C TYR A 173 -1.83 4.26 3.72
N LEU A 174 -1.41 3.01 3.52
CA LEU A 174 -2.24 1.93 3.00
C LEU A 174 -2.18 0.73 3.95
N LEU A 175 -3.33 0.12 4.18
CA LEU A 175 -3.45 -1.18 4.82
C LEU A 175 -3.91 -2.18 3.77
N ASN A 176 -3.02 -3.09 3.39
CA ASN A 176 -3.25 -4.05 2.33
C ASN A 176 -3.47 -5.45 2.89
N PHE A 177 -4.46 -6.14 2.36
CA PHE A 177 -4.61 -7.59 2.53
C PHE A 177 -4.13 -8.29 1.27
N THR A 178 -3.22 -9.25 1.43
CA THR A 178 -2.59 -9.92 0.29
C THR A 178 -2.87 -11.40 0.28
N VAL A 179 -3.05 -11.93 -0.92
CA VAL A 179 -3.07 -13.37 -1.18
C VAL A 179 -1.94 -13.68 -2.15
N THR A 180 -1.00 -14.51 -1.72
CA THR A 180 0.16 -14.88 -2.53
C THR A 180 0.07 -16.34 -2.94
N TYR A 181 0.14 -16.60 -4.24
CA TYR A 181 0.27 -17.95 -4.78
C TYR A 181 1.71 -18.20 -5.20
N LYS A 182 2.31 -19.26 -4.65
CA LYS A 182 3.70 -19.66 -4.92
C LYS A 182 3.76 -20.53 -6.18
N LEU A 183 4.38 -20.02 -7.23
CA LEU A 183 4.71 -20.80 -8.43
C LEU A 183 5.96 -21.63 -8.17
N LYS A 184 5.91 -22.91 -8.48
CA LYS A 184 7.10 -23.77 -8.47
C LYS A 184 7.83 -23.61 -9.80
N THR A 185 8.90 -22.81 -9.80
CA THR A 185 9.72 -22.53 -11.00
C THR A 185 11.04 -23.32 -11.00
N GLY A 186 11.04 -24.56 -10.59
CA GLY A 186 12.25 -25.38 -10.60
C GLY A 186 12.03 -26.72 -11.31
N PRO A 187 13.07 -27.30 -11.98
CA PRO A 187 12.99 -28.68 -12.42
C PRO A 187 12.71 -29.54 -11.19
N LYS A 188 11.78 -30.49 -11.32
CA LYS A 188 11.62 -31.55 -10.33
C LYS A 188 12.93 -32.36 -10.37
N GLY A 189 13.83 -32.10 -9.44
CA GLY A 189 14.94 -33.00 -9.13
C GLY A 189 14.43 -34.21 -8.40
#